data_a11cef427ee609400f4a150fe83ce20b
#
_entry.id   a11cef427ee609400f4a150fe83ce20b
#
_cell.length_a   1.000
_cell.length_b   1.000
_cell.length_c   1.000
_cell.angle_alpha   90.00
_cell.angle_beta   90.00
_cell.angle_gamma   90.00
#
_symmetry.space_group_name_H-M   'P 1'
#
loop_
_entity.id
_entity.type
_entity.pdbx_description
1 polymer ?
#
loop_
_entity_poly.entity_id
_entity_poly.type
_entity_poly.pdbx_seq_one_letter_code
_entity_poly.pdbx_strand_id
1 'polypeptide(L)'
;IMDSYLHQLTVVILTYKTNLEILKKCLKSIDPKVKILIVENSSEFKYLKEINSNFSNVEVICSGSNLGYGGGNNFGLNRVKTNYALILNPDVVCEDNFFNNINKYLSGEVDFALMGADYNNNTDFKPAGFFNDRNLESAKFDKNFNLYEVDWIAGHTILINMKKFINKIFFDENFFLFFEEFDLCMSLKRKNEKV
;
A
#
# COMPACT_ATOMS: atom_id res chain seq x y z
N ILE A 1 26.57 -8.02 -0.16
CA ILE A 1 25.17 -8.43 0.13
C ILE A 1 24.50 -7.14 0.53
N MET A 2 23.64 -6.59 -0.32
CA MET A 2 22.82 -5.43 0.07
C MET A 2 21.91 -5.88 1.22
N ASP A 3 21.96 -5.19 2.35
CA ASP A 3 21.04 -5.44 3.46
C ASP A 3 19.60 -5.24 2.97
N SER A 4 18.75 -6.22 3.23
CA SER A 4 17.36 -6.14 2.82
C SER A 4 16.59 -5.20 3.73
N TYR A 5 16.07 -4.11 3.21
CA TYR A 5 15.20 -3.17 3.93
C TYR A 5 13.76 -3.66 4.06
N LEU A 6 13.44 -4.80 3.45
CA LEU A 6 12.08 -5.37 3.50
C LEU A 6 11.62 -5.75 4.92
N HIS A 7 12.56 -5.97 5.85
CA HIS A 7 12.21 -6.15 7.27
C HIS A 7 11.58 -4.90 7.92
N GLN A 8 11.73 -3.73 7.29
CA GLN A 8 11.12 -2.46 7.72
C GLN A 8 9.77 -2.20 7.08
N LEU A 9 9.22 -3.16 6.33
CA LEU A 9 7.96 -3.08 5.62
C LEU A 9 6.93 -4.03 6.22
N THR A 10 5.70 -3.56 6.37
CA THR A 10 4.51 -4.39 6.63
C THR A 10 3.51 -4.17 5.51
N VAL A 11 3.05 -5.24 4.88
CA VAL A 11 1.93 -5.19 3.92
C VAL A 11 0.62 -5.23 4.70
N VAL A 12 -0.28 -4.31 4.42
CA VAL A 12 -1.63 -4.25 4.99
C VAL A 12 -2.63 -4.59 3.88
N ILE A 13 -3.41 -5.64 4.08
CA ILE A 13 -4.42 -6.09 3.13
C ILE A 13 -5.80 -6.00 3.79
N LEU A 14 -6.64 -5.12 3.28
CA LEU A 14 -8.02 -4.99 3.74
C LEU A 14 -8.89 -6.00 2.98
N THR A 15 -9.58 -6.88 3.71
CA THR A 15 -10.53 -7.85 3.16
C THR A 15 -11.94 -7.57 3.64
N TYR A 16 -12.92 -7.81 2.79
CA TYR A 16 -14.34 -7.82 3.15
C TYR A 16 -15.06 -8.83 2.28
N LYS A 17 -15.43 -9.97 2.84
CA LYS A 17 -16.04 -11.09 2.10
C LYS A 17 -15.23 -11.52 0.88
N THR A 18 -13.93 -11.35 0.93
CA THR A 18 -13.00 -11.63 -0.18
C THR A 18 -12.96 -13.14 -0.47
N ASN A 19 -12.89 -13.50 -1.74
CA ASN A 19 -12.72 -14.87 -2.17
C ASN A 19 -11.34 -15.38 -1.76
N LEU A 20 -11.27 -16.58 -1.17
CA LEU A 20 -10.03 -17.16 -0.65
C LEU A 20 -8.97 -17.38 -1.74
N GLU A 21 -9.36 -17.84 -2.93
CA GLU A 21 -8.39 -18.13 -4.00
C GLU A 21 -7.80 -16.83 -4.58
N ILE A 22 -8.57 -15.77 -4.63
CA ILE A 22 -8.08 -14.43 -4.99
C ILE A 22 -7.06 -13.96 -3.95
N LEU A 23 -7.42 -14.01 -2.67
CA LEU A 23 -6.53 -13.64 -1.57
C LEU A 23 -5.24 -14.47 -1.57
N LYS A 24 -5.32 -15.79 -1.78
CA LYS A 24 -4.14 -16.65 -1.87
C LYS A 24 -3.20 -16.27 -3.01
N LYS A 25 -3.72 -15.86 -4.17
CA LYS A 25 -2.89 -15.39 -5.28
C LYS A 25 -2.13 -14.13 -4.90
N CYS A 26 -2.82 -13.17 -4.26
CA CYS A 26 -2.19 -11.97 -3.72
C CYS A 26 -1.08 -12.33 -2.73
N LEU A 27 -1.38 -13.12 -1.69
CA LEU A 27 -0.42 -13.51 -0.65
C LEU A 27 0.82 -14.23 -1.21
N LYS A 28 0.65 -15.12 -2.19
CA LYS A 28 1.76 -15.84 -2.84
C LYS A 28 2.68 -14.94 -3.66
N SER A 29 2.21 -13.77 -4.09
CA SER A 29 3.00 -12.79 -4.85
C SER A 29 3.84 -11.88 -3.95
N ILE A 30 3.65 -11.93 -2.63
CA ILE A 30 4.38 -11.11 -1.66
C ILE A 30 5.65 -11.83 -1.24
N ASP A 31 6.77 -11.10 -1.19
CA ASP A 31 8.05 -11.65 -0.70
C ASP A 31 7.87 -12.26 0.70
N PRO A 32 8.26 -13.53 0.92
CA PRO A 32 8.02 -14.22 2.20
C PRO A 32 8.75 -13.61 3.40
N LYS A 33 9.72 -12.72 3.18
CA LYS A 33 10.42 -11.98 4.24
C LYS A 33 9.61 -10.80 4.77
N VAL A 34 8.56 -10.38 4.07
CA VAL A 34 7.74 -9.23 4.44
C VAL A 34 6.63 -9.68 5.38
N LYS A 35 6.40 -8.94 6.45
CA LYS A 35 5.24 -9.16 7.33
C LYS A 35 3.95 -8.73 6.63
N ILE A 36 2.90 -9.50 6.82
CA ILE A 36 1.58 -9.23 6.25
C ILE A 36 0.57 -9.13 7.39
N LEU A 37 -0.19 -8.05 7.39
CA LEU A 37 -1.33 -7.83 8.26
C LEU A 37 -2.61 -7.84 7.41
N ILE A 38 -3.42 -8.88 7.53
CA ILE A 38 -4.76 -8.89 6.96
C ILE A 38 -5.71 -8.24 7.95
N VAL A 39 -6.46 -7.25 7.48
CA VAL A 39 -7.57 -6.62 8.19
C VAL A 39 -8.86 -7.13 7.58
N GLU A 40 -9.52 -8.05 8.25
CA GLU A 40 -10.88 -8.43 7.86
C GLU A 40 -11.85 -7.37 8.35
N ASN A 41 -12.51 -6.69 7.40
CA ASN A 41 -13.41 -5.57 7.65
C ASN A 41 -14.81 -6.04 8.09
N SER A 42 -14.82 -7.00 9.00
CA SER A 42 -16.02 -7.59 9.60
C SER A 42 -15.70 -8.19 10.97
N SER A 43 -16.68 -8.85 11.59
CA SER A 43 -16.52 -9.46 12.92
C SER A 43 -15.75 -10.80 12.91
N GLU A 44 -15.65 -11.47 11.75
CA GLU A 44 -15.09 -12.81 11.64
C GLU A 44 -14.38 -13.03 10.31
N PHE A 45 -13.18 -13.64 10.38
CA PHE A 45 -12.42 -14.12 9.23
C PHE A 45 -12.50 -15.64 9.11
N LYS A 46 -13.40 -16.12 8.28
CA LYS A 46 -13.72 -17.57 8.14
C LYS A 46 -12.56 -18.45 7.67
N TYR A 47 -11.51 -17.88 7.08
CA TYR A 47 -10.37 -18.62 6.52
C TYR A 47 -9.13 -18.65 7.42
N LEU A 48 -9.26 -18.23 8.68
CA LEU A 48 -8.13 -18.06 9.61
C LEU A 48 -7.24 -19.31 9.70
N LYS A 49 -7.84 -20.49 9.86
CA LYS A 49 -7.09 -21.77 9.96
C LYS A 49 -6.27 -22.05 8.72
N GLU A 50 -6.86 -21.82 7.53
CA GLU A 50 -6.20 -22.09 6.27
C GLU A 50 -5.07 -21.11 5.99
N ILE A 51 -5.26 -19.84 6.28
CA ILE A 51 -4.21 -18.82 6.13
C ILE A 51 -3.05 -19.12 7.06
N ASN A 52 -3.30 -19.37 8.33
CA ASN A 52 -2.25 -19.67 9.32
C ASN A 52 -1.47 -20.96 9.00
N SER A 53 -2.11 -21.93 8.36
CA SER A 53 -1.43 -23.19 7.96
C SER A 53 -0.51 -23.03 6.75
N ASN A 54 -0.75 -22.04 5.89
CA ASN A 54 -0.04 -21.86 4.62
C ASN A 54 0.92 -20.67 4.61
N PHE A 55 0.75 -19.69 5.50
CA PHE A 55 1.50 -18.43 5.51
C PHE A 55 1.96 -18.07 6.92
N SER A 56 3.23 -18.32 7.21
CA SER A 56 3.80 -18.07 8.55
C SER A 56 4.07 -16.58 8.85
N ASN A 57 4.10 -15.74 7.82
CA ASN A 57 4.36 -14.29 7.90
C ASN A 57 3.08 -13.44 7.92
N VAL A 58 1.90 -14.08 8.04
CA VAL A 58 0.59 -13.42 8.03
C VAL A 58 0.00 -13.38 9.43
N GLU A 59 -0.43 -12.19 9.83
CA GLU A 59 -1.28 -11.95 11.00
C GLU A 59 -2.66 -11.50 10.50
N VAL A 60 -3.73 -11.95 11.16
CA VAL A 60 -5.12 -11.58 10.81
C VAL A 60 -5.77 -10.89 12.00
N ILE A 61 -6.38 -9.75 11.76
CA ILE A 61 -7.20 -9.01 12.73
C ILE A 61 -8.57 -8.72 12.12
N CYS A 62 -9.59 -8.65 12.96
CA CYS A 62 -10.95 -8.26 12.56
C CYS A 62 -11.28 -6.86 13.11
N SER A 63 -11.90 -6.02 12.28
CA SER A 63 -12.34 -4.68 12.69
C SER A 63 -13.64 -4.68 13.53
N GLY A 64 -14.37 -5.81 13.51
CA GLY A 64 -15.66 -5.96 14.19
C GLY A 64 -16.87 -5.54 13.35
N SER A 65 -16.69 -4.66 12.39
CA SER A 65 -17.72 -4.18 11.46
C SER A 65 -17.09 -3.64 10.18
N ASN A 66 -17.88 -3.38 9.15
CA ASN A 66 -17.38 -2.76 7.93
C ASN A 66 -17.17 -1.25 8.14
N LEU A 67 -15.92 -0.83 8.22
CA LEU A 67 -15.47 0.55 8.43
C LEU A 67 -15.26 1.33 7.12
N GLY A 68 -15.59 0.74 5.96
CA GLY A 68 -15.21 1.27 4.66
C GLY A 68 -13.73 1.04 4.34
N TYR A 69 -13.27 1.59 3.21
CA TYR A 69 -11.88 1.41 2.77
C TYR A 69 -10.90 2.19 3.65
N GLY A 70 -11.12 3.49 3.82
CA GLY A 70 -10.24 4.34 4.63
C GLY A 70 -10.17 3.91 6.10
N GLY A 71 -11.33 3.72 6.73
CA GLY A 71 -11.41 3.29 8.13
C GLY A 71 -10.80 1.91 8.38
N GLY A 72 -11.04 0.95 7.47
CA GLY A 72 -10.44 -0.39 7.55
C GLY A 72 -8.93 -0.37 7.41
N ASN A 73 -8.39 0.41 6.47
CA ASN A 73 -6.94 0.59 6.33
C ASN A 73 -6.35 1.33 7.53
N ASN A 74 -6.99 2.37 8.07
CA ASN A 74 -6.57 3.06 9.29
C ASN A 74 -6.46 2.08 10.48
N PHE A 75 -7.44 1.18 10.61
CA PHE A 75 -7.45 0.16 11.66
C PHE A 75 -6.20 -0.74 11.59
N GLY A 76 -5.77 -1.11 10.40
CA GLY A 76 -4.52 -1.85 10.16
C GLY A 76 -3.28 -0.99 10.37
N LEU A 77 -3.20 0.17 9.71
CA LEU A 77 -2.05 1.07 9.76
C LEU A 77 -1.68 1.50 11.18
N ASN A 78 -2.67 1.71 12.05
CA ASN A 78 -2.44 2.05 13.46
C ASN A 78 -1.72 0.94 14.25
N ARG A 79 -1.70 -0.29 13.74
CA ARG A 79 -1.01 -1.45 14.34
C ARG A 79 0.35 -1.73 13.71
N VAL A 80 0.66 -1.12 12.58
CA VAL A 80 1.97 -1.23 11.93
C VAL A 80 3.04 -0.61 12.82
N LYS A 81 4.14 -1.37 13.02
CA LYS A 81 5.30 -0.96 13.84
C LYS A 81 6.55 -0.72 13.01
N THR A 82 6.52 -1.08 11.74
CA THR A 82 7.61 -0.88 10.79
C THR A 82 7.66 0.56 10.29
N ASN A 83 8.80 0.99 9.75
CA ASN A 83 8.98 2.33 9.21
C ASN A 83 8.15 2.59 7.95
N TYR A 84 7.75 1.52 7.26
CA TYR A 84 6.97 1.58 6.03
C TYR A 84 5.78 0.64 6.10
N ALA A 85 4.69 1.03 5.48
CA ALA A 85 3.52 0.18 5.24
C ALA A 85 3.20 0.16 3.74
N LEU A 86 2.76 -0.98 3.24
CA LEU A 86 2.25 -1.12 1.89
C LEU A 86 0.78 -1.55 1.97
N ILE A 87 -0.13 -0.65 1.65
CA ILE A 87 -1.52 -1.04 1.40
C ILE A 87 -1.55 -1.78 0.07
N LEU A 88 -2.17 -2.95 0.07
CA LEU A 88 -2.32 -3.79 -1.12
C LEU A 88 -3.74 -4.35 -1.14
N ASN A 89 -4.47 -4.09 -2.23
CA ASN A 89 -5.78 -4.70 -2.39
C ASN A 89 -5.68 -6.22 -2.50
N PRO A 90 -6.65 -6.99 -2.00
CA PRO A 90 -6.58 -8.45 -1.95
C PRO A 90 -6.63 -9.14 -3.32
N ASP A 91 -6.93 -8.41 -4.38
CA ASP A 91 -7.00 -8.88 -5.77
C ASP A 91 -5.77 -8.46 -6.61
N VAL A 92 -4.81 -7.76 -6.01
CA VAL A 92 -3.54 -7.40 -6.66
C VAL A 92 -2.57 -8.57 -6.60
N VAL A 93 -1.88 -8.82 -7.71
CA VAL A 93 -0.76 -9.76 -7.81
C VAL A 93 0.49 -8.98 -8.18
N CYS A 94 1.48 -9.00 -7.29
CA CYS A 94 2.74 -8.31 -7.50
C CYS A 94 3.61 -9.06 -8.53
N GLU A 95 4.28 -8.32 -9.41
CA GLU A 95 5.28 -8.89 -10.33
C GLU A 95 6.55 -9.33 -9.56
N ASP A 96 7.33 -10.24 -10.16
CA ASP A 96 8.53 -10.85 -9.53
C ASP A 96 9.57 -9.83 -9.06
N ASN A 97 9.67 -8.68 -9.72
CA ASN A 97 10.62 -7.62 -9.39
C ASN A 97 10.05 -6.54 -8.45
N PHE A 98 8.77 -6.61 -8.09
CA PHE A 98 8.07 -5.56 -7.33
C PHE A 98 8.75 -5.27 -5.98
N PHE A 99 8.99 -6.28 -5.16
CA PHE A 99 9.63 -6.12 -3.85
C PHE A 99 11.13 -5.77 -3.97
N ASN A 100 11.80 -6.18 -5.05
CA ASN A 100 13.16 -5.75 -5.33
C ASN A 100 13.21 -4.23 -5.60
N ASN A 101 12.25 -3.70 -6.33
CA ASN A 101 12.15 -2.27 -6.58
C ASN A 101 11.82 -1.49 -5.29
N ILE A 102 10.88 -1.97 -4.47
CA ILE A 102 10.62 -1.38 -3.15
C ILE A 102 11.92 -1.35 -2.34
N ASN A 103 12.65 -2.47 -2.26
CA ASN A 103 13.92 -2.52 -1.51
C ASN A 103 14.92 -1.47 -1.98
N LYS A 104 15.02 -1.21 -3.28
CA LYS A 104 15.87 -0.14 -3.83
C LYS A 104 15.42 1.25 -3.38
N TYR A 105 14.12 1.53 -3.39
CA TYR A 105 13.59 2.83 -2.95
C TYR A 105 13.86 3.07 -1.46
N LEU A 106 13.65 2.05 -0.63
CA LEU A 106 13.87 2.13 0.81
C LEU A 106 15.36 2.28 1.15
N SER A 107 16.25 1.60 0.42
CA SER A 107 17.70 1.69 0.61
C SER A 107 18.32 2.99 0.05
N GLY A 108 17.66 3.57 -0.95
CA GLY A 108 18.11 4.81 -1.61
C GLY A 108 17.72 6.09 -0.90
N GLU A 109 17.07 5.99 0.27
CA GLU A 109 16.61 7.14 1.07
C GLU A 109 15.76 8.13 0.26
N VAL A 110 14.94 7.62 -0.65
CA VAL A 110 14.01 8.44 -1.43
C VAL A 110 13.04 9.16 -0.47
N ASP A 111 12.95 10.48 -0.60
CA ASP A 111 12.02 11.28 0.21
C ASP A 111 10.62 11.24 -0.41
N PHE A 112 9.68 10.59 0.28
CA PHE A 112 8.28 10.49 -0.10
C PHE A 112 7.38 10.34 1.13
N ALA A 113 6.13 10.75 1.03
CA ALA A 113 5.09 10.42 2.02
C ALA A 113 4.26 9.22 1.54
N LEU A 114 3.82 9.25 0.29
CA LEU A 114 3.13 8.15 -0.39
C LEU A 114 3.81 7.85 -1.73
N MET A 115 3.73 6.59 -2.15
CA MET A 115 4.15 6.16 -3.48
C MET A 115 3.14 5.14 -4.00
N GLY A 116 2.55 5.42 -5.16
CA GLY A 116 1.68 4.49 -5.88
C GLY A 116 2.48 3.55 -6.77
N ALA A 117 1.92 2.40 -7.07
CA ALA A 117 2.47 1.50 -8.08
C ALA A 117 1.67 1.58 -9.37
N ASP A 118 2.37 1.49 -10.49
CA ASP A 118 1.73 1.30 -11.79
C ASP A 118 1.20 -0.13 -11.92
N TYR A 119 0.18 -0.34 -12.74
CA TYR A 119 -0.30 -1.67 -13.07
C TYR A 119 -0.12 -1.95 -14.56
N ASN A 120 0.38 -3.13 -14.85
CA ASN A 120 0.69 -3.55 -16.20
C ASN A 120 -0.58 -4.02 -16.92
N ASN A 121 -1.09 -3.21 -17.85
CA ASN A 121 -2.24 -3.55 -18.69
C ASN A 121 -1.85 -4.03 -20.10
N ASN A 122 -0.57 -4.36 -20.36
CA ASN A 122 -0.05 -4.73 -21.68
C ASN A 122 -0.30 -3.70 -22.80
N THR A 123 -0.70 -2.50 -22.48
CA THR A 123 -0.91 -1.40 -23.41
C THR A 123 -0.34 -0.14 -22.81
N ASP A 124 0.26 0.71 -23.60
CA ASP A 124 0.87 2.00 -23.31
C ASP A 124 1.07 2.38 -21.84
N PHE A 125 2.31 2.54 -21.42
CA PHE A 125 2.69 2.99 -20.08
C PHE A 125 1.85 4.20 -19.66
N LYS A 126 1.00 4.01 -18.66
CA LYS A 126 0.30 5.10 -17.98
C LYS A 126 0.68 5.01 -16.51
N PRO A 127 1.36 6.03 -15.95
CA PRO A 127 1.65 6.03 -14.53
C PRO A 127 0.35 5.93 -13.73
N ALA A 128 0.37 5.15 -12.64
CA ALA A 128 -0.77 5.02 -11.72
C ALA A 128 -0.99 6.29 -10.87
N GLY A 129 -0.49 7.42 -11.34
CA GLY A 129 -0.66 8.74 -10.77
C GLY A 129 -1.33 9.68 -11.76
N PHE A 130 -1.95 10.71 -11.23
CA PHE A 130 -2.70 11.68 -11.99
C PHE A 130 -2.06 13.07 -11.89
N PHE A 131 -2.01 13.77 -13.03
CA PHE A 131 -1.44 15.10 -13.17
C PHE A 131 -2.53 16.07 -13.60
N ASN A 132 -2.67 17.18 -12.90
CA ASN A 132 -3.66 18.18 -13.32
C ASN A 132 -3.16 19.05 -14.47
N ASP A 133 -1.90 19.51 -14.47
CA ASP A 133 -1.39 20.46 -15.46
C ASP A 133 0.07 20.22 -15.87
N ARG A 134 0.59 19.00 -15.70
CA ARG A 134 1.99 18.66 -16.02
C ARG A 134 2.07 17.57 -17.07
N ASN A 135 3.09 17.65 -17.94
CA ASN A 135 3.44 16.50 -18.77
C ASN A 135 4.36 15.54 -18.00
N LEU A 136 4.47 14.30 -18.48
CA LEU A 136 5.22 13.24 -17.82
C LEU A 136 6.71 13.60 -17.59
N GLU A 137 7.34 14.33 -18.52
CA GLU A 137 8.74 14.73 -18.41
C GLU A 137 8.98 15.76 -17.30
N SER A 138 8.08 16.73 -17.15
CA SER A 138 8.17 17.76 -16.11
C SER A 138 7.86 17.22 -14.72
N ALA A 139 7.14 16.10 -14.63
CA ALA A 139 6.80 15.43 -13.37
C ALA A 139 7.88 14.44 -12.89
N LYS A 140 8.93 14.17 -13.71
CA LYS A 140 9.97 13.22 -13.35
C LYS A 140 10.79 13.70 -12.15
N PHE A 141 10.63 13.02 -11.03
CA PHE A 141 11.20 13.37 -9.75
C PHE A 141 12.62 12.83 -9.57
N ASP A 142 12.84 11.56 -9.92
CA ASP A 142 14.13 10.91 -9.78
C ASP A 142 14.46 10.08 -11.02
N LYS A 143 15.60 10.45 -11.67
CA LYS A 143 16.04 9.77 -12.90
C LYS A 143 16.58 8.36 -12.63
N ASN A 144 17.13 8.11 -11.43
CA ASN A 144 17.75 6.83 -11.08
C ASN A 144 16.72 5.76 -10.80
N PHE A 145 15.57 6.16 -10.23
CA PHE A 145 14.51 5.27 -9.80
C PHE A 145 13.29 5.28 -10.71
N ASN A 146 13.27 6.11 -11.76
CA ASN A 146 12.12 6.29 -12.65
C ASN A 146 10.84 6.67 -11.89
N LEU A 147 10.95 7.57 -10.91
CA LEU A 147 9.85 8.07 -10.11
C LEU A 147 9.30 9.37 -10.67
N TYR A 148 8.01 9.58 -10.48
CA TYR A 148 7.28 10.76 -10.90
C TYR A 148 6.53 11.35 -9.71
N GLU A 149 6.60 12.67 -9.53
CA GLU A 149 5.76 13.37 -8.58
C GLU A 149 4.39 13.59 -9.21
N VAL A 150 3.35 13.11 -8.52
CA VAL A 150 1.97 13.11 -9.02
C VAL A 150 1.04 13.90 -8.09
N ASP A 151 -0.14 14.24 -8.58
CA ASP A 151 -1.12 14.96 -7.76
C ASP A 151 -1.90 14.02 -6.85
N TRP A 152 -2.21 12.81 -7.31
CA TRP A 152 -2.80 11.76 -6.51
C TRP A 152 -2.54 10.38 -7.13
N ILE A 153 -2.69 9.34 -6.33
CA ILE A 153 -2.44 7.94 -6.69
C ILE A 153 -3.69 7.09 -6.48
N ALA A 154 -3.75 5.96 -7.17
CA ALA A 154 -4.86 5.02 -7.02
C ALA A 154 -4.72 4.17 -5.74
N GLY A 155 -5.85 3.83 -5.12
CA GLY A 155 -5.91 3.17 -3.82
C GLY A 155 -5.50 1.70 -3.79
N HIS A 156 -5.29 1.04 -4.94
CA HIS A 156 -5.03 -0.41 -4.97
C HIS A 156 -3.67 -0.83 -4.40
N THR A 157 -2.66 0.06 -4.47
CA THR A 157 -1.29 -0.19 -4.02
C THR A 157 -0.65 1.11 -3.59
N ILE A 158 -0.47 1.31 -2.28
CA ILE A 158 0.06 2.54 -1.69
C ILE A 158 1.18 2.20 -0.71
N LEU A 159 2.42 2.55 -1.07
CA LEU A 159 3.55 2.52 -0.15
C LEU A 159 3.55 3.79 0.68
N ILE A 160 3.59 3.66 2.00
CA ILE A 160 3.49 4.74 2.98
C ILE A 160 4.79 4.84 3.77
N ASN A 161 5.38 6.02 3.83
CA ASN A 161 6.43 6.33 4.77
C ASN A 161 5.81 6.72 6.12
N MET A 162 5.75 5.77 7.05
CA MET A 162 5.09 5.94 8.35
C MET A 162 5.70 7.07 9.19
N LYS A 163 6.96 7.43 8.96
CA LYS A 163 7.65 8.53 9.65
C LYS A 163 7.04 9.92 9.33
N LYS A 164 6.39 10.05 8.18
CA LYS A 164 5.70 11.29 7.77
C LYS A 164 4.34 11.47 8.47
N PHE A 165 3.83 10.43 9.14
CA PHE A 165 2.52 10.40 9.80
C PHE A 165 2.66 10.36 11.33
N ILE A 166 3.25 11.41 11.90
CA ILE A 166 3.61 11.48 13.35
C ILE A 166 2.38 11.23 14.24
N ASN A 167 1.22 11.75 13.87
CA ASN A 167 -0.03 11.59 14.64
C ASN A 167 -0.84 10.35 14.23
N LYS A 168 -0.32 9.51 13.32
CA LYS A 168 -1.02 8.36 12.75
C LYS A 168 -2.42 8.68 12.19
N ILE A 169 -2.56 9.85 11.59
CA ILE A 169 -3.75 10.27 10.87
C ILE A 169 -3.50 10.01 9.39
N PHE A 170 -4.19 9.04 8.84
CA PHE A 170 -4.05 8.63 7.44
C PHE A 170 -5.29 9.06 6.65
N PHE A 171 -6.23 8.17 6.42
CA PHE A 171 -7.46 8.47 5.69
C PHE A 171 -8.50 9.18 6.55
N ASP A 172 -9.26 10.09 5.96
CA ASP A 172 -10.45 10.66 6.60
C ASP A 172 -11.58 9.62 6.60
N GLU A 173 -12.01 9.19 7.79
CA GLU A 173 -13.03 8.16 7.98
C GLU A 173 -14.46 8.62 7.65
N ASN A 174 -14.66 9.89 7.32
CA ASN A 174 -15.92 10.38 6.76
C ASN A 174 -16.15 9.89 5.32
N PHE A 175 -15.08 9.50 4.61
CA PHE A 175 -15.18 8.79 3.33
C PHE A 175 -15.34 7.30 3.60
N PHE A 176 -16.50 6.75 3.29
CA PHE A 176 -16.73 5.31 3.43
C PHE A 176 -16.06 4.51 2.31
N LEU A 177 -16.20 4.99 1.07
CA LEU A 177 -15.63 4.38 -0.13
C LEU A 177 -15.49 5.44 -1.23
N PHE A 178 -14.34 5.45 -1.91
CA PHE A 178 -13.89 6.39 -2.94
C PHE A 178 -13.54 7.78 -2.42
N PHE A 179 -12.55 8.39 -3.06
CA PHE A 179 -11.96 9.70 -2.79
C PHE A 179 -11.11 9.83 -1.52
N GLU A 180 -11.05 8.83 -0.65
CA GLU A 180 -10.21 8.87 0.56
C GLU A 180 -8.72 8.98 0.24
N GLU A 181 -8.24 8.31 -0.82
CA GLU A 181 -6.85 8.42 -1.29
C GLU A 181 -6.58 9.77 -1.94
N PHE A 182 -7.56 10.33 -2.65
CA PHE A 182 -7.46 11.66 -3.24
C PHE A 182 -7.35 12.73 -2.14
N ASP A 183 -8.22 12.70 -1.13
CA ASP A 183 -8.19 13.63 0.00
C ASP A 183 -6.86 13.55 0.75
N LEU A 184 -6.37 12.32 1.00
CA LEU A 184 -5.07 12.10 1.65
C LEU A 184 -3.93 12.73 0.83
N CYS A 185 -3.87 12.51 -0.48
CA CYS A 185 -2.86 13.09 -1.35
C CYS A 185 -2.91 14.62 -1.33
N MET A 186 -4.12 15.20 -1.42
CA MET A 186 -4.31 16.66 -1.35
C MET A 186 -3.89 17.24 0.00
N SER A 187 -4.18 16.53 1.10
CA SER A 187 -3.76 16.92 2.44
C SER A 187 -2.23 16.93 2.59
N LEU A 188 -1.54 15.93 2.05
CA LEU A 188 -0.09 15.84 2.05
C LEU A 188 0.57 16.93 1.22
N LYS A 189 0.04 17.20 0.03
CA LYS A 189 0.53 18.30 -0.84
C LYS A 189 0.42 19.67 -0.16
N ARG A 190 -0.67 19.95 0.58
CA ARG A 190 -0.79 21.19 1.37
C ARG A 190 0.28 21.32 2.45
N LYS A 191 0.88 20.19 2.88
CA LYS A 191 1.99 20.13 3.83
C LYS A 191 3.37 20.07 3.15
N ASN A 192 3.42 20.25 1.83
CA ASN A 192 4.63 20.09 1.00
C ASN A 192 5.27 18.70 1.09
N GLU A 193 4.48 17.67 1.37
CA GLU A 193 4.94 16.29 1.31
C GLU A 193 4.81 15.72 -0.10
N LYS A 194 5.71 14.81 -0.49
CA LYS A 194 5.75 14.24 -1.83
C LYS A 194 4.85 13.01 -1.97
N VAL A 195 4.11 13.00 -3.05
CA VAL A 195 3.27 11.88 -3.51
C VAL A 195 3.77 11.42 -4.87
#